data_fec88ca2df313331c93c7e7af0572111
#
_entry.id   fec88ca2df313331c93c7e7af0572111
#
_cell.length_a   1.000
_cell.length_b   1.000
_cell.length_c   1.000
_cell.angle_alpha   90.00
_cell.angle_beta   90.00
_cell.angle_gamma   90.00
#
_symmetry.space_group_name_H-M   'P 1'
#
loop_
_entity.id
_entity.type
_entity.pdbx_description
1 polymer ?
#
loop_
_entity_poly.entity_id
_entity_poly.type
_entity_poly.pdbx_seq_one_letter_code
_entity_poly.pdbx_strand_id
1 'polypeptide(L)'
;MSFDPILNLAAALTIDGVETLADRWKLSGKDRTRLKKMSTPLEIEPDASGGTVQKYLYIHGADQLRDRALLEWAGEVSMDARLPATRTAAWVALLEQAETWNASEFPIFPLTGNDVMAMGIDPGPQVGEFLAHARDWWCDGGFVASKDECLHHLSKIVD
;
A
#
# COMPACT_ATOMS: atom_id res chain seq x y z
N MET A 1 15.56 -18.76 -6.29
CA MET A 1 15.24 -17.30 -6.09
C MET A 1 15.57 -16.61 -7.40
N SER A 2 14.61 -15.96 -8.05
CA SER A 2 14.86 -15.23 -9.30
C SER A 2 15.52 -13.89 -8.97
N PHE A 3 16.55 -13.52 -9.73
CA PHE A 3 17.20 -12.21 -9.60
C PHE A 3 16.24 -11.11 -10.07
N ASP A 4 15.92 -10.15 -9.17
CA ASP A 4 15.08 -8.99 -9.47
C ASP A 4 15.94 -7.72 -9.50
N PRO A 5 16.29 -7.21 -10.69
CA PRO A 5 17.20 -6.07 -10.80
C PRO A 5 16.61 -4.78 -10.23
N ILE A 6 15.28 -4.59 -10.28
CA ILE A 6 14.62 -3.38 -9.77
C ILE A 6 14.61 -3.39 -8.24
N LEU A 7 14.36 -4.55 -7.61
CA LEU A 7 14.41 -4.69 -6.16
C LEU A 7 15.85 -4.45 -5.62
N ASN A 8 16.86 -5.01 -6.29
CA ASN A 8 18.25 -4.76 -5.91
C ASN A 8 18.67 -3.30 -6.09
N LEU A 9 18.16 -2.65 -7.13
CA LEU A 9 18.37 -1.23 -7.35
C LEU A 9 17.74 -0.38 -6.23
N ALA A 10 16.51 -0.70 -5.84
CA ALA A 10 15.80 -0.01 -4.75
C ALA A 10 16.57 -0.12 -3.42
N ALA A 11 17.16 -1.28 -3.12
CA ALA A 11 17.96 -1.49 -1.91
C ALA A 11 19.24 -0.62 -1.85
N ALA A 12 19.75 -0.17 -3.01
CA ALA A 12 20.95 0.65 -3.13
C ALA A 12 20.67 2.16 -3.20
N LEU A 13 19.41 2.57 -3.29
CA LEU A 13 19.02 3.96 -3.51
C LEU A 13 18.46 4.62 -2.25
N THR A 14 18.75 5.92 -2.14
CA THR A 14 18.01 6.82 -1.27
C THR A 14 16.81 7.41 -2.02
N ILE A 15 15.78 7.80 -1.28
CA ILE A 15 14.50 8.32 -1.82
C ILE A 15 14.68 9.42 -2.87
N ASP A 16 15.64 10.34 -2.63
CA ASP A 16 15.87 11.52 -3.48
C ASP A 16 16.51 11.21 -4.85
N GLY A 17 17.05 10.00 -5.05
CA GLY A 17 17.76 9.61 -6.26
C GLY A 17 16.92 8.92 -7.33
N VAL A 18 15.68 8.53 -7.01
CA VAL A 18 14.86 7.63 -7.84
C VAL A 18 14.53 8.22 -9.20
N GLU A 19 14.02 9.44 -9.27
CA GLU A 19 13.62 10.06 -10.55
C GLU A 19 14.82 10.34 -11.45
N THR A 20 15.89 10.90 -10.88
CA THR A 20 17.14 11.17 -11.60
C THR A 20 17.73 9.90 -12.19
N LEU A 21 17.74 8.82 -11.42
CA LEU A 21 18.28 7.54 -11.87
C LEU A 21 17.38 6.89 -12.90
N ALA A 22 16.06 6.95 -12.71
CA ALA A 22 15.08 6.41 -13.67
C ALA A 22 15.22 7.09 -15.04
N ASP A 23 15.44 8.41 -15.08
CA ASP A 23 15.70 9.15 -16.31
C ASP A 23 17.03 8.79 -16.95
N ARG A 24 18.09 8.74 -16.14
CA ARG A 24 19.45 8.43 -16.62
C ARG A 24 19.54 7.02 -17.22
N TRP A 25 18.87 6.06 -16.63
CA TRP A 25 18.89 4.67 -17.05
C TRP A 25 17.75 4.33 -18.02
N LYS A 26 16.90 5.29 -18.35
CA LYS A 26 15.75 5.13 -19.27
C LYS A 26 14.87 3.94 -18.85
N LEU A 27 14.56 3.86 -17.57
CA LEU A 27 13.70 2.81 -17.04
C LEU A 27 12.33 2.86 -17.72
N SER A 28 11.71 1.68 -17.89
CA SER A 28 10.34 1.60 -18.37
C SER A 28 9.38 2.34 -17.41
N GLY A 29 8.24 2.81 -17.89
CA GLY A 29 7.23 3.44 -17.02
C GLY A 29 6.78 2.54 -15.87
N LYS A 30 6.69 1.22 -16.13
CA LYS A 30 6.37 0.21 -15.11
C LYS A 30 7.45 0.12 -14.03
N ASP A 31 8.73 0.04 -14.43
CA ASP A 31 9.85 -0.07 -13.49
C ASP A 31 10.04 1.21 -12.68
N ARG A 32 9.87 2.38 -13.32
CA ARG A 32 9.88 3.68 -12.64
C ARG A 32 8.80 3.75 -11.56
N THR A 33 7.56 3.38 -11.90
CA THR A 33 6.44 3.38 -10.96
C THR A 33 6.69 2.41 -9.80
N ARG A 34 7.19 1.20 -10.08
CA ARG A 34 7.55 0.22 -9.06
C ARG A 34 8.66 0.73 -8.15
N LEU A 35 9.73 1.30 -8.72
CA LEU A 35 10.84 1.87 -7.95
C LEU A 35 10.38 2.99 -7.04
N LYS A 36 9.53 3.89 -7.54
CA LYS A 36 8.93 4.97 -6.74
C LYS A 36 8.08 4.44 -5.57
N LYS A 37 7.27 3.42 -5.80
CA LYS A 37 6.49 2.77 -4.75
C LYS A 37 7.39 2.11 -3.69
N MET A 38 8.50 1.52 -4.08
CA MET A 38 9.49 0.94 -3.17
C MET A 38 10.24 1.97 -2.35
N SER A 39 10.30 3.22 -2.79
CA SER A 39 10.97 4.31 -2.07
C SER A 39 10.15 4.90 -0.92
N THR A 40 8.83 4.61 -0.86
CA THR A 40 8.00 5.02 0.28
C THR A 40 8.17 4.03 1.43
N PRO A 41 8.24 4.47 2.70
CA PRO A 41 8.33 3.56 3.84
C PRO A 41 7.17 2.56 3.89
N LEU A 42 7.39 1.38 4.44
CA LEU A 42 6.30 0.46 4.78
C LEU A 42 5.56 1.01 6.01
N GLU A 43 4.26 1.22 5.88
CA GLU A 43 3.44 1.85 6.92
C GLU A 43 2.89 0.86 7.96
N ILE A 44 3.24 -0.42 7.82
CA ILE A 44 2.80 -1.48 8.73
C ILE A 44 3.98 -2.27 9.28
N GLU A 45 3.89 -2.68 10.53
CA GLU A 45 4.85 -3.59 11.15
C GLU A 45 4.64 -5.03 10.67
N PRO A 46 5.68 -5.89 10.64
CA PRO A 46 5.54 -7.27 10.18
C PRO A 46 4.63 -8.13 11.08
N ASP A 47 4.42 -7.74 12.33
CA ASP A 47 3.51 -8.37 13.29
C ASP A 47 2.16 -7.64 13.42
N ALA A 48 1.83 -6.78 12.46
CA ALA A 48 0.55 -6.10 12.41
C ALA A 48 -0.63 -7.08 12.39
N SER A 49 -1.79 -6.63 12.90
CA SER A 49 -3.01 -7.43 12.89
C SER A 49 -3.43 -7.81 11.46
N GLY A 50 -4.08 -8.95 11.31
CA GLY A 50 -4.59 -9.40 10.00
C GLY A 50 -5.47 -8.35 9.30
N GLY A 51 -6.30 -7.62 10.04
CA GLY A 51 -7.12 -6.53 9.48
C GLY A 51 -6.29 -5.38 8.93
N THR A 52 -5.21 -4.99 9.61
CA THR A 52 -4.27 -3.96 9.14
C THR A 52 -3.57 -4.41 7.85
N VAL A 53 -3.12 -5.66 7.80
CA VAL A 53 -2.48 -6.22 6.61
C VAL A 53 -3.47 -6.30 5.44
N GLN A 54 -4.71 -6.74 5.68
CA GLN A 54 -5.76 -6.79 4.67
C GLN A 54 -6.08 -5.40 4.10
N LYS A 55 -6.18 -4.38 4.96
CA LYS A 55 -6.35 -2.99 4.53
C LYS A 55 -5.20 -2.54 3.62
N TYR A 56 -3.96 -2.79 4.02
CA TYR A 56 -2.79 -2.46 3.23
C TYR A 56 -2.80 -3.16 1.87
N LEU A 57 -3.08 -4.46 1.85
CA LEU A 57 -3.18 -5.28 0.63
C LEU A 57 -4.29 -4.78 -0.30
N TYR A 58 -5.44 -4.39 0.26
CA TYR A 58 -6.55 -3.85 -0.51
C TYR A 58 -6.21 -2.52 -1.20
N ILE A 59 -5.50 -1.63 -0.50
CA ILE A 59 -5.17 -0.28 -0.98
C ILE A 59 -3.98 -0.30 -1.94
N HIS A 60 -2.93 -1.06 -1.60
CA HIS A 60 -1.62 -0.98 -2.25
C HIS A 60 -1.29 -2.20 -3.13
N GLY A 61 -1.93 -3.34 -2.85
CA GLY A 61 -1.71 -4.61 -3.56
C GLY A 61 -0.53 -5.43 -3.01
N ALA A 62 -0.56 -6.73 -3.35
CA ALA A 62 0.40 -7.71 -2.87
C ALA A 62 1.85 -7.46 -3.33
N ASP A 63 2.02 -7.03 -4.59
CA ASP A 63 3.35 -6.75 -5.14
C ASP A 63 4.06 -5.64 -4.36
N GLN A 64 3.35 -4.57 -3.99
CA GLN A 64 3.92 -3.47 -3.22
C GLN A 64 4.25 -3.90 -1.80
N LEU A 65 3.38 -4.66 -1.13
CA LEU A 65 3.65 -5.19 0.20
C LEU A 65 4.90 -6.08 0.18
N ARG A 66 4.98 -7.03 -0.76
CA ARG A 66 6.12 -7.93 -0.90
C ARG A 66 7.43 -7.18 -1.11
N ASP A 67 7.46 -6.25 -2.06
CA ASP A 67 8.67 -5.50 -2.39
C ASP A 67 9.15 -4.66 -1.20
N ARG A 68 8.22 -3.99 -0.50
CA ARG A 68 8.56 -3.19 0.67
C ARG A 68 8.99 -4.04 1.87
N ALA A 69 8.27 -5.13 2.15
CA ALA A 69 8.62 -6.05 3.24
C ALA A 69 10.02 -6.64 3.05
N LEU A 70 10.39 -7.01 1.83
CA LEU A 70 11.73 -7.53 1.53
C LEU A 70 12.82 -6.46 1.74
N LEU A 71 12.57 -5.21 1.37
CA LEU A 71 13.52 -4.10 1.56
C LEU A 71 13.70 -3.76 3.05
N GLU A 72 12.62 -3.65 3.80
CA GLU A 72 12.68 -3.36 5.24
C GLU A 72 13.36 -4.50 6.00
N TRP A 73 13.01 -5.75 5.70
CA TRP A 73 13.65 -6.91 6.31
C TRP A 73 15.15 -6.98 5.98
N ALA A 74 15.54 -6.72 4.74
CA ALA A 74 16.95 -6.64 4.35
C ALA A 74 17.68 -5.52 5.09
N GLY A 75 17.02 -4.37 5.30
CA GLY A 75 17.53 -3.26 6.10
C GLY A 75 17.78 -3.68 7.56
N GLU A 76 16.81 -4.31 8.21
CA GLU A 76 16.97 -4.81 9.58
C GLU A 76 18.13 -5.81 9.69
N VAL A 77 18.24 -6.79 8.77
CA VAL A 77 19.33 -7.77 8.75
C VAL A 77 20.70 -7.11 8.53
N SER A 78 20.75 -6.02 7.75
CA SER A 78 22.00 -5.28 7.54
C SER A 78 22.48 -4.55 8.79
N MET A 79 21.55 -4.13 9.65
CA MET A 79 21.85 -3.43 10.91
C MET A 79 22.12 -4.42 12.06
N ASP A 80 21.41 -5.53 12.11
CA ASP A 80 21.62 -6.62 13.07
C ASP A 80 21.45 -7.99 12.40
N ALA A 81 22.59 -8.63 12.11
CA ALA A 81 22.61 -9.97 11.50
C ALA A 81 21.99 -11.08 12.39
N ARG A 82 21.66 -10.79 13.64
CA ARG A 82 21.07 -11.72 14.61
C ARG A 82 19.66 -11.32 15.01
N LEU A 83 18.81 -11.02 14.04
CA LEU A 83 17.41 -10.77 14.31
C LEU A 83 16.78 -11.89 15.16
N PRO A 84 15.93 -11.55 16.14
CA PRO A 84 15.16 -12.54 16.90
C PRO A 84 14.35 -13.46 15.98
N ALA A 85 14.27 -14.74 16.32
CA ALA A 85 13.50 -15.70 15.54
C ALA A 85 12.01 -15.29 15.38
N THR A 86 11.44 -14.64 16.38
CA THR A 86 10.09 -14.07 16.35
C THR A 86 9.95 -12.98 15.31
N ARG A 87 10.94 -12.07 15.19
CA ARG A 87 10.95 -11.01 14.16
C ARG A 87 11.06 -11.59 12.76
N THR A 88 11.96 -12.55 12.56
CA THR A 88 12.09 -13.29 11.30
C THR A 88 10.78 -14.00 10.92
N ALA A 89 10.13 -14.67 11.87
CA ALA A 89 8.85 -15.35 11.65
C ALA A 89 7.74 -14.35 11.26
N ALA A 90 7.72 -13.16 11.86
CA ALA A 90 6.76 -12.11 11.51
C ALA A 90 6.93 -11.63 10.06
N TRP A 91 8.17 -11.40 9.60
CA TRP A 91 8.43 -11.05 8.19
C TRP A 91 8.00 -12.16 7.23
N VAL A 92 8.28 -13.42 7.56
CA VAL A 92 7.84 -14.58 6.75
C VAL A 92 6.32 -14.62 6.66
N ALA A 93 5.63 -14.50 7.80
CA ALA A 93 4.16 -14.52 7.83
C ALA A 93 3.53 -13.37 7.03
N LEU A 94 4.13 -12.17 7.07
CA LEU A 94 3.67 -11.04 6.27
C LEU A 94 3.82 -11.29 4.77
N LEU A 95 4.95 -11.89 4.34
CA LEU A 95 5.18 -12.25 2.95
C LEU A 95 4.23 -13.36 2.48
N GLU A 96 3.93 -14.36 3.32
CA GLU A 96 2.94 -15.40 3.02
C GLU A 96 1.53 -14.82 2.83
N GLN A 97 1.15 -13.81 3.62
CA GLN A 97 -0.12 -13.10 3.42
C GLN A 97 -0.14 -12.36 2.07
N ALA A 98 0.96 -11.77 1.65
CA ALA A 98 1.06 -11.15 0.32
C ALA A 98 0.95 -12.18 -0.82
N GLU A 99 1.58 -13.35 -0.67
CA GLU A 99 1.55 -14.43 -1.69
C GLU A 99 0.16 -15.07 -1.83
N THR A 100 -0.55 -15.20 -0.72
CA THR A 100 -1.89 -15.82 -0.70
C THR A 100 -3.02 -14.82 -0.96
N TRP A 101 -2.71 -13.52 -1.08
CA TRP A 101 -3.70 -12.48 -1.30
C TRP A 101 -4.47 -12.66 -2.60
N ASN A 102 -5.80 -12.67 -2.50
CA ASN A 102 -6.69 -12.69 -3.63
C ASN A 102 -7.69 -11.51 -3.57
N ALA A 103 -7.41 -10.47 -4.35
CA ALA A 103 -8.24 -9.26 -4.37
C ALA A 103 -9.71 -9.51 -4.76
N SER A 104 -9.99 -10.59 -5.50
CA SER A 104 -11.37 -10.92 -5.92
C SER A 104 -12.26 -11.45 -4.78
N GLU A 105 -11.68 -11.80 -3.65
CA GLU A 105 -12.41 -12.23 -2.45
C GLU A 105 -12.95 -11.06 -1.62
N PHE A 106 -12.49 -9.84 -1.94
CA PHE A 106 -12.90 -8.64 -1.22
C PHE A 106 -13.96 -7.86 -2.00
N PRO A 107 -14.94 -7.26 -1.32
CA PRO A 107 -15.95 -6.45 -1.96
C PRO A 107 -15.33 -5.20 -2.60
N ILE A 108 -15.95 -4.75 -3.69
CA ILE A 108 -15.56 -3.51 -4.35
C ILE A 108 -16.03 -2.32 -3.51
N PHE A 109 -15.18 -1.33 -3.29
CA PHE A 109 -15.53 -0.10 -2.59
C PHE A 109 -16.74 0.57 -3.26
N PRO A 110 -17.83 0.89 -2.50
CA PRO A 110 -19.11 1.21 -3.09
C PRO A 110 -19.26 2.65 -3.61
N LEU A 111 -18.30 3.56 -3.33
CA LEU A 111 -18.37 4.94 -3.78
C LEU A 111 -17.50 5.21 -5.01
N THR A 112 -17.96 6.16 -5.82
CA THR A 112 -17.26 6.71 -6.98
C THR A 112 -17.08 8.22 -6.82
N GLY A 113 -16.25 8.84 -7.69
CA GLY A 113 -16.09 10.30 -7.72
C GLY A 113 -17.40 11.03 -7.99
N ASN A 114 -18.29 10.45 -8.79
CA ASN A 114 -19.62 11.04 -9.06
C ASN A 114 -20.49 11.12 -7.80
N ASP A 115 -20.39 10.14 -6.91
CA ASP A 115 -21.14 10.14 -5.66
C ASP A 115 -20.67 11.28 -4.74
N VAL A 116 -19.37 11.52 -4.67
CA VAL A 116 -18.78 12.61 -3.90
C VAL A 116 -19.18 13.98 -4.50
N MET A 117 -19.11 14.12 -5.82
CA MET A 117 -19.52 15.35 -6.50
C MET A 117 -21.03 15.62 -6.32
N ALA A 118 -21.87 14.58 -6.25
CA ALA A 118 -23.31 14.72 -5.97
C ALA A 118 -23.60 15.28 -4.56
N MET A 119 -22.62 15.24 -3.64
CA MET A 119 -22.71 15.88 -2.32
C MET A 119 -22.39 17.39 -2.34
N GLY A 120 -22.13 17.97 -3.52
CA GLY A 120 -21.83 19.40 -3.69
C GLY A 120 -20.34 19.73 -3.70
N ILE A 121 -19.48 18.74 -3.83
CA ILE A 121 -18.03 18.94 -3.91
C ILE A 121 -17.63 19.18 -5.38
N ASP A 122 -16.90 20.27 -5.61
CA ASP A 122 -16.43 20.61 -6.95
C ASP A 122 -15.44 19.58 -7.51
N PRO A 123 -15.49 19.33 -8.82
CA PRO A 123 -14.51 18.46 -9.47
C PRO A 123 -13.07 18.94 -9.22
N GLY A 124 -12.25 18.05 -8.67
CA GLY A 124 -10.85 18.40 -8.36
C GLY A 124 -10.16 17.39 -7.43
N PRO A 125 -8.96 17.72 -6.95
CA PRO A 125 -8.19 16.85 -6.04
C PRO A 125 -8.95 16.45 -4.77
N GLN A 126 -9.79 17.33 -4.24
CA GLN A 126 -10.62 17.08 -3.04
C GLN A 126 -11.53 15.86 -3.20
N VAL A 127 -12.09 15.60 -4.38
CA VAL A 127 -12.89 14.39 -4.63
C VAL A 127 -12.08 13.13 -4.32
N GLY A 128 -10.80 13.11 -4.74
CA GLY A 128 -9.88 12.01 -4.46
C GLY A 128 -9.59 11.85 -2.97
N GLU A 129 -9.41 12.95 -2.25
CA GLU A 129 -9.16 12.97 -0.80
C GLU A 129 -10.36 12.43 -0.02
N PHE A 130 -11.57 12.86 -0.34
CA PHE A 130 -12.80 12.35 0.28
C PHE A 130 -13.01 10.87 -0.01
N LEU A 131 -12.75 10.42 -1.25
CA LEU A 131 -12.82 8.99 -1.58
C LEU A 131 -11.79 8.17 -0.80
N ALA A 132 -10.57 8.66 -0.67
CA ALA A 132 -9.54 7.99 0.12
C ALA A 132 -9.96 7.87 1.59
N HIS A 133 -10.47 8.96 2.18
CA HIS A 133 -10.93 8.97 3.55
C HIS A 133 -12.10 8.00 3.80
N ALA A 134 -13.10 7.99 2.90
CA ALA A 134 -14.22 7.06 2.99
C ALA A 134 -13.78 5.60 2.82
N ARG A 135 -12.83 5.35 1.94
CA ARG A 135 -12.29 4.00 1.71
C ARG A 135 -11.51 3.52 2.93
N ASP A 136 -10.70 4.39 3.56
CA ASP A 136 -9.98 4.06 4.77
C ASP A 136 -10.92 3.65 5.90
N TRP A 137 -11.96 4.45 6.13
CA TRP A 137 -12.99 4.15 7.11
C TRP A 137 -13.74 2.83 6.78
N TRP A 138 -14.07 2.61 5.51
CA TRP A 138 -14.72 1.39 5.06
C TRP A 138 -13.85 0.14 5.25
N CYS A 139 -12.55 0.23 4.98
CA CYS A 139 -11.60 -0.84 5.24
C CYS A 139 -11.49 -1.14 6.75
N ASP A 140 -11.39 -0.08 7.58
CA ASP A 140 -11.32 -0.21 9.05
C ASP A 140 -12.60 -0.84 9.63
N GLY A 141 -13.74 -0.63 8.96
CA GLY A 141 -15.03 -1.26 9.26
C GLY A 141 -15.17 -2.70 8.75
N GLY A 142 -14.11 -3.31 8.21
CA GLY A 142 -14.11 -4.70 7.73
C GLY A 142 -14.76 -4.90 6.36
N PHE A 143 -14.77 -3.88 5.50
CA PHE A 143 -15.26 -3.95 4.10
C PHE A 143 -16.76 -4.24 3.95
N VAL A 144 -17.57 -3.95 4.98
CA VAL A 144 -19.00 -4.35 5.01
C VAL A 144 -19.98 -3.19 4.82
N ALA A 145 -19.55 -1.93 5.05
CA ALA A 145 -20.47 -0.80 5.00
C ALA A 145 -21.02 -0.60 3.57
N SER A 146 -22.33 -0.33 3.51
CA SER A 146 -23.06 -0.04 2.29
C SER A 146 -22.68 1.34 1.71
N LYS A 147 -23.13 1.60 0.48
CA LYS A 147 -22.96 2.90 -0.17
C LYS A 147 -23.57 4.04 0.66
N ASP A 148 -24.76 3.84 1.19
CA ASP A 148 -25.47 4.86 1.97
C ASP A 148 -24.76 5.16 3.31
N GLU A 149 -24.21 4.15 3.96
CA GLU A 149 -23.41 4.31 5.17
C GLU A 149 -22.10 5.05 4.89
N CYS A 150 -21.44 4.76 3.77
CA CYS A 150 -20.25 5.51 3.34
C CYS A 150 -20.58 6.98 3.04
N LEU A 151 -21.68 7.29 2.34
CA LEU A 151 -22.13 8.65 2.09
C LEU A 151 -22.49 9.37 3.39
N HIS A 152 -23.18 8.71 4.31
CA HIS A 152 -23.48 9.26 5.61
C HIS A 152 -22.23 9.55 6.45
N HIS A 153 -21.20 8.68 6.34
CA HIS A 153 -19.91 8.95 6.98
C HIS A 153 -19.26 10.21 6.39
N LEU A 154 -19.22 10.33 5.05
CA LEU A 154 -18.65 11.49 4.38
C LEU A 154 -19.40 12.79 4.69
N SER A 155 -20.73 12.77 4.79
CA SER A 155 -21.51 13.99 5.08
C SER A 155 -21.13 14.65 6.40
N LYS A 156 -20.61 13.88 7.38
CA LYS A 156 -20.13 14.39 8.67
C LYS A 156 -18.77 15.08 8.60
N ILE A 157 -18.05 14.92 7.47
CA ILE A 157 -16.70 15.45 7.28
C ILE A 157 -16.74 16.67 6.35
N VAL A 158 -17.76 16.75 5.49
CA VAL A 158 -17.94 17.83 4.51
C VAL A 158 -18.55 19.08 5.14
N ASP A 159 -19.28 18.96 6.29
CA ASP A 159 -19.78 20.08 7.08
C ASP A 159 -18.66 20.76 7.89
#